data_ee0cbb2178a04a00a0c8114c83c49703
#
_entry.id   ee0cbb2178a04a00a0c8114c83c49703
#
_cell.length_a   1.000
_cell.length_b   1.000
_cell.length_c   1.000
_cell.angle_alpha   90.00
_cell.angle_beta   90.00
_cell.angle_gamma   90.00
#
_symmetry.space_group_name_H-M   'P 1'
#
loop_
_entity.id
_entity.type
_entity.pdbx_description
1 polymer ?
#
loop_
_entity_poly.entity_id
_entity_poly.type
_entity_poly.pdbx_seq_one_letter_code
_entity_poly.pdbx_strand_id
1 'polypeptide(L)'
;QANNELSDLKMDITENLEQVQKLDEKIANAEKELSETTEKVQILQTTIQQLEEQQKEEQEKYDSQKEIFEQRVVALYEAGDTQYLDIMLKSTSITDFISSYYVLSEIAEYDSDMLKEIGERKHNIENTKEKLEKERTEVATIIEKQTRASKVLQSTKVLRESYVSKLSDKEKETQEKLDEYNRVLSEVNAQL
;
A
#
# COMPACT_ATOMS: atom_id res chain seq x y z
N GLN A 1 19.85 -14.15 57.57
CA GLN A 1 20.19 -13.08 56.59
C GLN A 1 20.38 -13.65 55.15
N ALA A 2 21.23 -14.61 54.93
CA ALA A 2 21.51 -15.20 53.58
C ALA A 2 20.27 -15.81 52.92
N ASN A 3 19.34 -16.40 53.68
CA ASN A 3 18.11 -16.98 53.14
C ASN A 3 17.11 -15.91 52.64
N ASN A 4 17.11 -14.72 53.23
CA ASN A 4 16.31 -13.60 52.81
C ASN A 4 16.89 -12.97 51.54
N GLU A 5 18.18 -12.77 51.47
CA GLU A 5 18.88 -12.24 50.29
C GLU A 5 18.71 -13.16 49.06
N LEU A 6 18.76 -14.49 49.28
CA LEU A 6 18.50 -15.46 48.20
C LEU A 6 17.04 -15.45 47.73
N SER A 7 16.08 -15.21 48.65
CA SER A 7 14.66 -15.04 48.32
C SER A 7 14.45 -13.78 47.48
N ASP A 8 15.04 -12.66 47.86
CA ASP A 8 14.93 -11.39 47.17
C ASP A 8 15.53 -11.48 45.75
N LEU A 9 16.70 -12.12 45.59
CA LEU A 9 17.29 -12.35 44.25
C LEU A 9 16.42 -13.24 43.36
N LYS A 10 15.79 -14.28 43.92
CA LYS A 10 14.86 -15.12 43.15
C LYS A 10 13.63 -14.35 42.72
N MET A 11 13.08 -13.48 43.57
CA MET A 11 11.94 -12.62 43.21
C MET A 11 12.30 -11.67 42.08
N ASP A 12 13.46 -11.01 42.15
CA ASP A 12 13.99 -10.13 41.13
C ASP A 12 14.20 -10.85 39.78
N ILE A 13 14.75 -12.07 39.81
CA ILE A 13 14.90 -12.90 38.58
C ILE A 13 13.54 -13.22 37.98
N THR A 14 12.58 -13.61 38.80
CA THR A 14 11.20 -13.93 38.33
C THR A 14 10.54 -12.71 37.69
N GLU A 15 10.64 -11.54 38.32
CA GLU A 15 10.09 -10.30 37.77
C GLU A 15 10.73 -9.91 36.42
N ASN A 16 12.07 -10.02 36.35
CA ASN A 16 12.78 -9.74 35.09
C ASN A 16 12.42 -10.74 33.98
N LEU A 17 12.23 -12.03 34.29
CA LEU A 17 11.77 -13.05 33.36
C LEU A 17 10.36 -12.73 32.81
N GLU A 18 9.45 -12.33 33.66
CA GLU A 18 8.11 -11.90 33.23
C GLU A 18 8.18 -10.68 32.30
N GLN A 19 9.07 -9.72 32.55
CA GLN A 19 9.27 -8.58 31.68
C GLN A 19 9.82 -9.01 30.31
N VAL A 20 10.79 -9.92 30.29
CA VAL A 20 11.32 -10.48 29.02
C VAL A 20 10.22 -11.17 28.22
N GLN A 21 9.39 -12.01 28.86
CA GLN A 21 8.26 -12.67 28.18
C GLN A 21 7.27 -11.68 27.57
N LYS A 22 6.87 -10.64 28.33
CA LYS A 22 6.00 -9.58 27.83
C LYS A 22 6.61 -8.81 26.65
N LEU A 23 7.94 -8.60 26.65
CA LEU A 23 8.63 -7.95 25.55
C LEU A 23 8.73 -8.87 24.34
N ASP A 24 8.95 -10.18 24.52
CA ASP A 24 8.96 -11.16 23.44
C ASP A 24 7.60 -11.25 22.72
N GLU A 25 6.50 -11.24 23.48
CA GLU A 25 5.15 -11.18 22.89
C GLU A 25 4.93 -9.89 22.08
N LYS A 26 5.37 -8.74 22.60
CA LYS A 26 5.28 -7.48 21.86
C LYS A 26 6.11 -7.47 20.60
N ILE A 27 7.33 -8.03 20.65
CA ILE A 27 8.22 -8.18 19.49
C ILE A 27 7.55 -9.06 18.43
N ALA A 28 7.05 -10.24 18.82
CA ALA A 28 6.40 -11.18 17.90
C ALA A 28 5.17 -10.56 17.22
N ASN A 29 4.34 -9.85 17.98
CA ASN A 29 3.17 -9.16 17.43
C ASN A 29 3.56 -8.03 16.48
N ALA A 30 4.56 -7.23 16.83
CA ALA A 30 5.04 -6.14 15.97
C ALA A 30 5.70 -6.66 14.67
N GLU A 31 6.46 -7.75 14.76
CA GLU A 31 7.06 -8.40 13.58
C GLU A 31 6.00 -8.97 12.64
N LYS A 32 4.96 -9.59 13.20
CA LYS A 32 3.80 -10.07 12.43
C LYS A 32 3.09 -8.93 11.73
N GLU A 33 2.76 -7.84 12.44
CA GLU A 33 2.11 -6.67 11.85
C GLU A 33 2.96 -6.02 10.75
N LEU A 34 4.27 -5.93 10.94
CA LEU A 34 5.19 -5.43 9.91
C LEU A 34 5.21 -6.32 8.67
N SER A 35 5.17 -7.64 8.85
CA SER A 35 5.11 -8.59 7.74
C SER A 35 3.81 -8.44 6.94
N GLU A 36 2.67 -8.42 7.62
CA GLU A 36 1.34 -8.27 7.00
C GLU A 36 1.20 -6.94 6.26
N THR A 37 1.70 -5.85 6.85
CA THR A 37 1.66 -4.54 6.20
C THR A 37 2.64 -4.43 5.03
N THR A 38 3.77 -5.15 5.07
CA THR A 38 4.73 -5.21 3.95
C THR A 38 4.10 -5.92 2.74
N GLU A 39 3.44 -7.04 2.97
CA GLU A 39 2.71 -7.76 1.92
C GLU A 39 1.60 -6.88 1.33
N LYS A 40 0.84 -6.18 2.18
CA LYS A 40 -0.19 -5.25 1.73
C LYS A 40 0.38 -4.13 0.85
N VAL A 41 1.51 -3.54 1.22
CA VAL A 41 2.18 -2.51 0.40
C VAL A 41 2.57 -3.06 -0.97
N GLN A 42 3.09 -4.29 -1.05
CA GLN A 42 3.45 -4.91 -2.33
C GLN A 42 2.23 -5.11 -3.24
N ILE A 43 1.10 -5.57 -2.68
CA ILE A 43 -0.16 -5.73 -3.42
C ILE A 43 -0.64 -4.38 -3.95
N LEU A 44 -0.67 -3.35 -3.10
CA LEU A 44 -1.08 -2.00 -3.49
C LEU A 44 -0.17 -1.40 -4.56
N GLN A 45 1.14 -1.59 -4.47
CA GLN A 45 2.09 -1.13 -5.49
C GLN A 45 1.85 -1.81 -6.84
N THR A 46 1.55 -3.12 -6.85
CA THR A 46 1.20 -3.84 -8.07
C THR A 46 -0.11 -3.30 -8.67
N THR A 47 -1.11 -3.03 -7.83
CA THR A 47 -2.38 -2.44 -8.25
C THR A 47 -2.17 -1.03 -8.85
N ILE A 48 -1.33 -0.22 -8.23
CA ILE A 48 -0.96 1.12 -8.74
C ILE A 48 -0.34 1.01 -10.14
N GLN A 49 0.62 0.10 -10.33
CA GLN A 49 1.26 -0.10 -11.64
C GLN A 49 0.24 -0.50 -12.72
N GLN A 50 -0.68 -1.42 -12.40
CA GLN A 50 -1.74 -1.82 -13.32
C GLN A 50 -2.69 -0.66 -13.67
N LEU A 51 -3.08 0.14 -12.68
CA LEU A 51 -3.92 1.31 -12.90
C LEU A 51 -3.21 2.40 -13.72
N GLU A 52 -1.91 2.60 -13.51
CA GLU A 52 -1.09 3.53 -14.30
C GLU A 52 -1.01 3.10 -15.77
N GLU A 53 -0.81 1.81 -16.03
CA GLU A 53 -0.79 1.26 -17.38
C GLU A 53 -2.15 1.39 -18.07
N GLN A 54 -3.24 1.02 -17.38
CA GLN A 54 -4.61 1.21 -17.87
C GLN A 54 -4.92 2.68 -18.17
N GLN A 55 -4.52 3.59 -17.29
CA GLN A 55 -4.71 5.02 -17.50
C GLN A 55 -3.97 5.51 -18.73
N LYS A 56 -2.73 5.06 -18.92
CA LYS A 56 -1.91 5.43 -20.08
C LYS A 56 -2.57 4.95 -21.38
N GLU A 57 -2.98 3.68 -21.44
CA GLU A 57 -3.66 3.12 -22.61
C GLU A 57 -4.95 3.87 -22.96
N GLU A 58 -5.78 4.16 -21.95
CA GLU A 58 -7.02 4.91 -22.17
C GLU A 58 -6.75 6.36 -22.58
N GLN A 59 -5.70 6.98 -22.04
CA GLN A 59 -5.27 8.33 -22.45
C GLN A 59 -4.82 8.34 -23.91
N GLU A 60 -4.02 7.38 -24.36
CA GLU A 60 -3.57 7.29 -25.76
C GLU A 60 -4.75 7.09 -26.71
N LYS A 61 -5.73 6.24 -26.35
CA LYS A 61 -6.95 6.04 -27.15
C LYS A 61 -7.81 7.31 -27.18
N TYR A 62 -7.96 7.98 -26.04
CA TYR A 62 -8.68 9.25 -25.94
C TYR A 62 -8.06 10.33 -26.83
N ASP A 63 -6.75 10.51 -26.76
CA ASP A 63 -6.03 11.53 -27.51
C ASP A 63 -6.14 11.27 -29.01
N SER A 64 -6.00 10.01 -29.45
CA SER A 64 -6.16 9.62 -30.84
C SER A 64 -7.57 9.85 -31.38
N GLN A 65 -8.58 9.44 -30.64
CA GLN A 65 -9.99 9.64 -31.04
C GLN A 65 -10.36 11.13 -31.07
N LYS A 66 -9.89 11.88 -30.07
CA LYS A 66 -10.10 13.32 -29.99
C LYS A 66 -9.45 14.03 -31.18
N GLU A 67 -8.24 13.68 -31.57
CA GLU A 67 -7.57 14.27 -32.74
C GLU A 67 -8.36 14.03 -34.03
N ILE A 68 -8.82 12.79 -34.24
CA ILE A 68 -9.67 12.44 -35.40
C ILE A 68 -10.94 13.27 -35.38
N PHE A 69 -11.60 13.36 -34.24
CA PHE A 69 -12.84 14.13 -34.10
C PHE A 69 -12.62 15.62 -34.35
N GLU A 70 -11.55 16.22 -33.81
CA GLU A 70 -11.20 17.63 -34.03
C GLU A 70 -10.95 17.91 -35.52
N GLN A 71 -10.20 17.04 -36.23
CA GLN A 71 -9.97 17.16 -37.67
C GLN A 71 -11.30 17.12 -38.46
N ARG A 72 -12.22 16.24 -38.06
CA ARG A 72 -13.55 16.17 -38.69
C ARG A 72 -14.38 17.43 -38.44
N VAL A 73 -14.37 17.94 -37.20
CA VAL A 73 -15.09 19.19 -36.87
C VAL A 73 -14.53 20.37 -37.66
N VAL A 74 -13.21 20.48 -37.83
CA VAL A 74 -12.57 21.52 -38.63
C VAL A 74 -13.01 21.37 -40.11
N ALA A 75 -12.94 20.18 -40.66
CA ALA A 75 -13.36 19.92 -42.04
C ALA A 75 -14.84 20.28 -42.28
N LEU A 76 -15.72 19.95 -41.33
CA LEU A 76 -17.14 20.32 -41.38
C LEU A 76 -17.33 21.84 -41.32
N TYR A 77 -16.60 22.53 -40.45
CA TYR A 77 -16.65 23.97 -40.33
C TYR A 77 -16.19 24.69 -41.60
N GLU A 78 -15.07 24.25 -42.16
CA GLU A 78 -14.49 24.81 -43.39
C GLU A 78 -15.38 24.56 -44.62
N ALA A 79 -16.09 23.45 -44.63
CA ALA A 79 -17.05 23.10 -45.70
C ALA A 79 -18.35 23.95 -45.68
N GLY A 80 -18.69 24.54 -44.55
CA GLY A 80 -19.86 25.40 -44.34
C GLY A 80 -21.16 24.65 -44.07
N ASP A 81 -22.14 25.35 -43.48
CA ASP A 81 -23.40 24.81 -42.96
C ASP A 81 -24.29 24.15 -44.05
N THR A 82 -24.05 24.45 -45.33
CA THR A 82 -24.87 23.98 -46.44
C THR A 82 -24.35 22.76 -47.16
N GLN A 83 -23.14 22.27 -46.82
CA GLN A 83 -22.49 21.21 -47.61
C GLN A 83 -23.30 19.91 -47.66
N TYR A 84 -23.88 19.48 -46.58
CA TYR A 84 -24.74 18.29 -46.56
C TYR A 84 -26.01 18.48 -47.38
N LEU A 85 -26.63 19.66 -47.28
CA LEU A 85 -27.76 20.03 -48.11
C LEU A 85 -27.40 20.14 -49.58
N ASP A 86 -26.24 20.71 -49.88
CA ASP A 86 -25.71 20.84 -51.27
C ASP A 86 -25.48 19.48 -51.94
N ILE A 87 -24.93 18.50 -51.18
CA ILE A 87 -24.73 17.13 -51.68
C ILE A 87 -26.09 16.50 -52.00
N MET A 88 -27.08 16.65 -51.13
CA MET A 88 -28.43 16.12 -51.35
C MET A 88 -29.16 16.81 -52.50
N LEU A 89 -29.06 18.14 -52.58
CA LEU A 89 -29.75 18.95 -53.61
C LEU A 89 -29.10 18.82 -55.00
N LYS A 90 -27.81 18.45 -55.10
CA LYS A 90 -27.10 18.14 -56.34
C LYS A 90 -27.38 16.73 -56.88
N SER A 91 -28.21 15.94 -56.20
CA SER A 91 -28.58 14.59 -56.63
C SER A 91 -29.31 14.66 -57.99
N THR A 92 -28.93 13.81 -58.92
CA THR A 92 -29.49 13.79 -60.30
C THR A 92 -30.71 12.90 -60.40
N SER A 93 -30.99 12.09 -59.39
CA SER A 93 -32.15 11.20 -59.32
C SER A 93 -32.65 11.06 -57.89
N ILE A 94 -33.90 10.57 -57.69
CA ILE A 94 -34.49 10.23 -56.42
C ILE A 94 -33.64 9.13 -55.71
N THR A 95 -33.11 8.19 -56.47
CA THR A 95 -32.25 7.10 -55.94
C THR A 95 -30.96 7.66 -55.37
N ASP A 96 -30.30 8.61 -56.12
CA ASP A 96 -29.06 9.26 -55.64
C ASP A 96 -29.33 10.10 -54.38
N PHE A 97 -30.47 10.79 -54.33
CA PHE A 97 -30.89 11.56 -53.17
C PHE A 97 -31.06 10.67 -51.93
N ILE A 98 -31.75 9.54 -52.06
CA ILE A 98 -31.94 8.57 -50.97
C ILE A 98 -30.59 7.98 -50.55
N SER A 99 -29.73 7.62 -51.49
CA SER A 99 -28.39 7.09 -51.20
C SER A 99 -27.52 8.11 -50.44
N SER A 100 -27.54 9.37 -50.88
CA SER A 100 -26.83 10.47 -50.20
C SER A 100 -27.33 10.68 -48.76
N TYR A 101 -28.67 10.63 -48.58
CA TYR A 101 -29.27 10.73 -47.24
C TYR A 101 -28.79 9.61 -46.33
N TYR A 102 -28.76 8.35 -46.78
CA TYR A 102 -28.26 7.23 -46.00
C TYR A 102 -26.79 7.40 -45.59
N VAL A 103 -25.93 7.78 -46.53
CA VAL A 103 -24.50 8.00 -46.24
C VAL A 103 -24.31 9.13 -45.22
N LEU A 104 -25.04 10.24 -45.37
CA LEU A 104 -24.96 11.35 -44.43
C LEU A 104 -25.50 10.99 -43.03
N SER A 105 -26.56 10.16 -42.97
CA SER A 105 -27.08 9.66 -41.69
C SER A 105 -26.07 8.75 -40.98
N GLU A 106 -25.42 7.83 -41.69
CA GLU A 106 -24.35 6.95 -41.16
C GLU A 106 -23.15 7.77 -40.63
N ILE A 107 -22.76 8.82 -41.37
CA ILE A 107 -21.69 9.72 -40.92
C ILE A 107 -22.08 10.45 -39.62
N ALA A 108 -23.32 10.96 -39.54
CA ALA A 108 -23.78 11.66 -38.34
C ALA A 108 -23.91 10.74 -37.13
N GLU A 109 -24.35 9.49 -37.32
CA GLU A 109 -24.42 8.47 -36.28
C GLU A 109 -22.99 8.12 -35.79
N TYR A 110 -22.08 7.87 -36.72
CA TYR A 110 -20.65 7.60 -36.40
C TYR A 110 -20.01 8.74 -35.60
N ASP A 111 -20.22 9.99 -35.97
CA ASP A 111 -19.72 11.16 -35.24
C ASP A 111 -20.33 11.29 -33.85
N SER A 112 -21.62 10.99 -33.71
CA SER A 112 -22.31 10.96 -32.39
C SER A 112 -21.75 9.88 -31.48
N ASP A 113 -21.52 8.67 -32.02
CA ASP A 113 -20.96 7.56 -31.28
C ASP A 113 -19.50 7.84 -30.86
N MET A 114 -18.69 8.41 -31.76
CA MET A 114 -17.32 8.82 -31.46
C MET A 114 -17.29 9.84 -30.31
N LEU A 115 -18.15 10.84 -30.34
CA LEU A 115 -18.23 11.85 -29.27
C LEU A 115 -18.62 11.23 -27.93
N LYS A 116 -19.56 10.27 -27.94
CA LYS A 116 -19.95 9.52 -26.75
C LYS A 116 -18.78 8.70 -26.20
N GLU A 117 -18.08 7.95 -27.05
CA GLU A 117 -16.89 7.19 -26.64
C GLU A 117 -15.81 8.07 -26.06
N ILE A 118 -15.51 9.23 -26.65
CA ILE A 118 -14.56 10.21 -26.13
C ILE A 118 -14.97 10.66 -24.72
N GLY A 119 -16.28 10.93 -24.51
CA GLY A 119 -16.83 11.29 -23.22
C GLY A 119 -16.68 10.18 -22.17
N GLU A 120 -16.98 8.94 -22.53
CA GLU A 120 -16.83 7.76 -21.66
C GLU A 120 -15.35 7.52 -21.28
N ARG A 121 -14.42 7.61 -22.26
CA ARG A 121 -12.98 7.48 -22.00
C ARG A 121 -12.47 8.55 -21.05
N LYS A 122 -12.86 9.81 -21.26
CA LYS A 122 -12.52 10.90 -20.34
C LYS A 122 -12.96 10.59 -18.92
N HIS A 123 -14.20 10.15 -18.76
CA HIS A 123 -14.74 9.78 -17.44
C HIS A 123 -13.97 8.62 -16.80
N ASN A 124 -13.63 7.60 -17.59
CA ASN A 124 -12.81 6.47 -17.11
C ASN A 124 -11.41 6.90 -16.67
N ILE A 125 -10.77 7.81 -17.41
CA ILE A 125 -9.47 8.38 -17.04
C ILE A 125 -9.57 9.13 -15.70
N GLU A 126 -10.59 9.96 -15.51
CA GLU A 126 -10.84 10.70 -14.28
C GLU A 126 -11.05 9.76 -13.09
N ASN A 127 -11.90 8.73 -13.26
CA ASN A 127 -12.14 7.71 -12.24
C ASN A 127 -10.85 6.93 -11.88
N THR A 128 -10.03 6.62 -12.87
CA THR A 128 -8.77 5.90 -12.64
C THR A 128 -7.77 6.78 -11.90
N LYS A 129 -7.71 8.09 -12.21
CA LYS A 129 -6.91 9.06 -11.44
C LYS A 129 -7.31 9.13 -9.97
N GLU A 130 -8.61 9.17 -9.69
CA GLU A 130 -9.09 9.18 -8.31
C GLU A 130 -8.71 7.90 -7.55
N LYS A 131 -8.82 6.74 -8.20
CA LYS A 131 -8.40 5.46 -7.61
C LYS A 131 -6.90 5.47 -7.32
N LEU A 132 -6.08 5.87 -8.29
CA LEU A 132 -4.63 5.99 -8.13
C LEU A 132 -4.24 6.87 -6.94
N GLU A 133 -4.88 8.01 -6.78
CA GLU A 133 -4.60 8.93 -5.68
C GLU A 133 -4.96 8.30 -4.32
N LYS A 134 -6.07 7.58 -4.24
CA LYS A 134 -6.48 6.84 -3.04
C LYS A 134 -5.46 5.76 -2.69
N GLU A 135 -5.09 4.92 -3.66
CA GLU A 135 -4.12 3.84 -3.43
C GLU A 135 -2.74 4.37 -3.01
N ARG A 136 -2.26 5.44 -3.66
CA ARG A 136 -1.00 6.11 -3.29
C ARG A 136 -1.04 6.69 -1.89
N THR A 137 -2.15 7.30 -1.49
CA THR A 137 -2.36 7.84 -0.14
C THR A 137 -2.39 6.71 0.89
N GLU A 138 -3.03 5.58 0.59
CA GLU A 138 -3.04 4.41 1.47
C GLU A 138 -1.63 3.85 1.65
N VAL A 139 -0.87 3.66 0.57
CA VAL A 139 0.54 3.22 0.62
C VAL A 139 1.38 4.16 1.49
N ALA A 140 1.29 5.47 1.29
CA ALA A 140 2.03 6.45 2.09
C ALA A 140 1.69 6.34 3.58
N THR A 141 0.41 6.17 3.92
CA THR A 141 -0.06 5.99 5.31
C THR A 141 0.49 4.71 5.94
N ILE A 142 0.50 3.61 5.19
CA ILE A 142 1.03 2.33 5.68
C ILE A 142 2.54 2.42 5.90
N ILE A 143 3.28 3.01 4.98
CA ILE A 143 4.75 3.20 5.10
C ILE A 143 5.09 4.06 6.33
N GLU A 144 4.31 5.10 6.61
CA GLU A 144 4.50 5.91 7.81
C GLU A 144 4.26 5.08 9.08
N LYS A 145 3.20 4.27 9.12
CA LYS A 145 2.93 3.35 10.23
C LYS A 145 4.05 2.32 10.40
N GLN A 146 4.53 1.71 9.32
CA GLN A 146 5.65 0.77 9.35
C GLN A 146 6.92 1.40 9.91
N THR A 147 7.21 2.65 9.51
CA THR A 147 8.38 3.38 10.01
C THR A 147 8.30 3.60 11.53
N ARG A 148 7.12 3.95 12.05
CA ARG A 148 6.89 4.10 13.49
C ARG A 148 6.99 2.74 14.21
N ALA A 149 6.33 1.72 13.68
CA ALA A 149 6.35 0.36 14.24
C ALA A 149 7.77 -0.21 14.28
N SER A 150 8.57 -0.02 13.23
CA SER A 150 9.97 -0.44 13.18
C SER A 150 10.83 0.23 14.25
N LYS A 151 10.63 1.53 14.49
CA LYS A 151 11.33 2.24 15.58
C LYS A 151 10.96 1.69 16.95
N VAL A 152 9.65 1.46 17.19
CA VAL A 152 9.18 0.86 18.45
C VAL A 152 9.72 -0.55 18.62
N LEU A 153 9.71 -1.37 17.56
CA LEU A 153 10.28 -2.71 17.58
C LEU A 153 11.76 -2.70 17.93
N GLN A 154 12.55 -1.81 17.32
CA GLN A 154 13.97 -1.67 17.62
C GLN A 154 14.21 -1.28 19.08
N SER A 155 13.48 -0.30 19.60
CA SER A 155 13.61 0.11 21.01
C SER A 155 13.17 -1.00 21.98
N THR A 156 12.15 -1.77 21.62
CA THR A 156 11.69 -2.92 22.41
C THR A 156 12.74 -4.04 22.45
N LYS A 157 13.41 -4.31 21.31
CA LYS A 157 14.52 -5.29 21.25
C LYS A 157 15.69 -4.87 22.13
N VAL A 158 16.09 -3.61 22.07
CA VAL A 158 17.15 -3.06 22.94
C VAL A 158 16.78 -3.17 24.42
N LEU A 159 15.53 -2.85 24.76
CA LEU A 159 15.06 -2.99 26.14
C LEU A 159 15.08 -4.45 26.61
N ARG A 160 14.62 -5.38 25.76
CA ARG A 160 14.70 -6.82 26.02
C ARG A 160 16.13 -7.29 26.27
N GLU A 161 17.07 -6.87 25.43
CA GLU A 161 18.50 -7.19 25.62
C GLU A 161 19.01 -6.69 26.96
N SER A 162 18.63 -5.49 27.39
CA SER A 162 18.98 -4.95 28.69
C SER A 162 18.44 -5.82 29.85
N TYR A 163 17.21 -6.30 29.75
CA TYR A 163 16.65 -7.20 30.78
C TYR A 163 17.35 -8.57 30.79
N VAL A 164 17.66 -9.13 29.63
CA VAL A 164 18.40 -10.39 29.51
C VAL A 164 19.81 -10.25 30.09
N SER A 165 20.51 -9.13 29.86
CA SER A 165 21.82 -8.87 30.47
C SER A 165 21.73 -8.81 32.00
N LYS A 166 20.74 -8.10 32.55
CA LYS A 166 20.51 -8.03 34.01
C LYS A 166 20.20 -9.40 34.61
N LEU A 167 19.43 -10.25 33.89
CA LEU A 167 19.20 -11.63 34.35
C LEU A 167 20.48 -12.44 34.44
N SER A 168 21.33 -12.35 33.41
CA SER A 168 22.62 -13.05 33.41
C SER A 168 23.54 -12.59 34.56
N ASP A 169 23.57 -11.29 34.85
CA ASP A 169 24.39 -10.76 35.95
C ASP A 169 23.88 -11.22 37.33
N LYS A 170 22.51 -11.22 37.49
CA LYS A 170 21.88 -11.70 38.74
C LYS A 170 22.03 -13.22 38.93
N GLU A 171 22.01 -13.99 37.86
CA GLU A 171 22.25 -15.43 37.91
C GLU A 171 23.66 -15.72 38.41
N LYS A 172 24.69 -14.99 37.93
CA LYS A 172 26.06 -15.08 38.40
C LYS A 172 26.17 -14.71 39.87
N GLU A 173 25.59 -13.57 40.28
CA GLU A 173 25.60 -13.13 41.68
C GLU A 173 24.95 -14.18 42.59
N THR A 174 23.86 -14.81 42.15
CA THR A 174 23.15 -15.86 42.88
C THR A 174 24.05 -17.09 43.05
N GLN A 175 24.75 -17.49 41.98
CA GLN A 175 25.68 -18.63 42.02
C GLN A 175 26.85 -18.38 42.97
N GLU A 176 27.48 -17.19 42.91
CA GLU A 176 28.58 -16.82 43.79
C GLU A 176 28.16 -16.84 45.27
N LYS A 177 26.97 -16.32 45.61
CA LYS A 177 26.43 -16.38 46.98
C LYS A 177 26.11 -17.80 47.43
N LEU A 178 25.63 -18.66 46.57
CA LEU A 178 25.40 -20.08 46.86
C LEU A 178 26.70 -20.81 47.15
N ASP A 179 27.73 -20.56 46.36
CA ASP A 179 29.04 -21.18 46.53
C ASP A 179 29.72 -20.74 47.83
N GLU A 180 29.61 -19.45 48.18
CA GLU A 180 30.08 -18.93 49.46
C GLU A 180 29.31 -19.53 50.66
N TYR A 181 27.99 -19.63 50.58
CA TYR A 181 27.16 -20.25 51.61
C TYR A 181 27.54 -21.72 51.82
N ASN A 182 27.73 -22.48 50.76
CA ASN A 182 28.16 -23.88 50.85
C ASN A 182 29.54 -24.02 51.46
N ARG A 183 30.47 -23.10 51.16
CA ARG A 183 31.79 -23.06 51.78
C ARG A 183 31.69 -22.84 53.28
N VAL A 184 30.97 -21.83 53.71
CA VAL A 184 30.76 -21.53 55.18
C VAL A 184 30.10 -22.69 55.88
N LEU A 185 29.10 -23.34 55.28
CA LEU A 185 28.48 -24.53 55.82
C LEU A 185 29.44 -25.68 55.99
N SER A 186 30.34 -25.90 55.05
CA SER A 186 31.35 -26.95 55.13
C SER A 186 32.39 -26.68 56.20
N GLU A 187 32.80 -25.41 56.38
CA GLU A 187 33.71 -24.98 57.45
C GLU A 187 33.09 -25.15 58.84
N VAL A 188 31.81 -24.79 59.05
CA VAL A 188 31.07 -24.98 60.30
C VAL A 188 30.91 -26.46 60.62
N ASN A 189 30.57 -27.29 59.63
CA ASN A 189 30.43 -28.73 59.83
C ASN A 189 31.75 -29.43 60.10
N ALA A 190 32.90 -28.86 59.68
CA ALA A 190 34.25 -29.41 60.00
C ALA A 190 34.73 -29.03 61.38
N GLN A 191 34.09 -28.05 62.05
CA GLN A 191 34.43 -27.60 63.44
C GLN A 191 33.55 -28.22 64.51
N LEU A 192 32.52 -28.97 64.13
CA LEU A 192 31.67 -29.77 65.04
C LEU A 192 32.10 -31.22 65.08
#